data_c4a75048f25efc17c834d306bcb410bc
#
_entry.id   c4a75048f25efc17c834d306bcb410bc
#
_cell.length_a   1.000
_cell.length_b   1.000
_cell.length_c   1.000
_cell.angle_alpha   90.00
_cell.angle_beta   90.00
_cell.angle_gamma   90.00
#
_symmetry.space_group_name_H-M   'P 1'
#
loop_
_entity.id
_entity.type
_entity.pdbx_description
1 polymer ?
#
loop_
_entity_poly.entity_id
_entity_poly.type
_entity_poly.pdbx_seq_one_letter_code
_entity_poly.pdbx_strand_id
1 'polypeptide(L)'
;DMCLVDRLKASIASLTDKNIPEAIRTAELLRIDQLAQTCVFTSQGVPFILAGEEMLRDKKGVHNSYNSPDSINQFTWTNLQKYPQAFAYYKSLIQLRKNHPAFRLSTGDKERQHLEFLPAQETCLVGFQLKNLEGIDAWKNIIVIYNFNKKAKKMQIPEGNYTVACCNGVINEEGLGFVSGKEVEVAPQSALILYQK
;
A
#
# COMPACT_ATOMS: atom_id res chain seq x y z
N ASP A 1 1.85 -21.02 0.73
CA ASP A 1 1.79 -19.97 1.74
C ASP A 1 3.14 -19.26 1.93
N MET A 2 3.62 -18.61 0.87
CA MET A 2 4.85 -17.83 0.91
C MET A 2 4.62 -16.52 1.68
N CYS A 3 5.64 -16.04 2.40
CA CYS A 3 5.66 -14.66 2.88
C CYS A 3 5.60 -13.68 1.70
N LEU A 4 5.12 -12.47 1.93
CA LEU A 4 5.05 -11.44 0.89
C LEU A 4 6.42 -11.21 0.23
N VAL A 5 7.48 -11.05 1.02
CA VAL A 5 8.85 -10.86 0.52
C VAL A 5 9.29 -11.99 -0.42
N ASP A 6 9.03 -13.25 -0.05
CA ASP A 6 9.37 -14.40 -0.90
C ASP A 6 8.56 -14.41 -2.19
N ARG A 7 7.27 -14.04 -2.11
CA ARG A 7 6.40 -13.93 -3.29
C ARG A 7 6.89 -12.82 -4.23
N LEU A 8 7.25 -11.66 -3.71
CA LEU A 8 7.78 -10.55 -4.51
C LEU A 8 9.10 -10.94 -5.19
N LYS A 9 10.03 -11.57 -4.46
CA LYS A 9 11.30 -12.08 -5.01
C LYS A 9 11.09 -13.14 -6.09
N ALA A 10 10.09 -14.00 -5.94
CA ALA A 10 9.77 -15.02 -6.95
C ALA A 10 9.12 -14.45 -8.21
N SER A 11 8.41 -13.31 -8.09
CA SER A 11 7.64 -12.72 -9.19
C SER A 11 8.38 -11.60 -9.92
N ILE A 12 9.38 -10.98 -9.30
CA ILE A 12 10.06 -9.78 -9.81
C ILE A 12 11.56 -10.07 -9.94
N ALA A 13 12.00 -10.32 -11.17
CA ALA A 13 13.36 -10.74 -11.47
C ALA A 13 14.44 -9.76 -10.96
N SER A 14 14.18 -8.43 -11.01
CA SER A 14 15.15 -7.43 -10.52
C SER A 14 15.50 -7.58 -9.04
N LEU A 15 14.58 -8.12 -8.21
CA LEU A 15 14.81 -8.29 -6.77
C LEU A 15 15.83 -9.40 -6.46
N THR A 16 16.07 -10.31 -7.39
CA THR A 16 17.00 -11.44 -7.24
C THR A 16 18.22 -11.36 -8.17
N ASP A 17 18.25 -10.38 -9.07
CA ASP A 17 19.38 -10.19 -10.00
C ASP A 17 20.64 -9.72 -9.26
N LYS A 18 21.66 -10.56 -9.24
CA LYS A 18 22.94 -10.28 -8.57
C LYS A 18 23.76 -9.19 -9.25
N ASN A 19 23.46 -8.84 -10.52
CA ASN A 19 24.09 -7.73 -11.23
C ASN A 19 23.57 -6.37 -10.76
N ILE A 20 22.42 -6.34 -10.06
CA ILE A 20 21.87 -5.12 -9.45
C ILE A 20 22.41 -5.01 -8.01
N PRO A 21 22.97 -3.85 -7.61
CA PRO A 21 23.44 -3.64 -6.23
C PRO A 21 22.36 -3.93 -5.19
N GLU A 22 22.75 -4.54 -4.06
CA GLU A 22 21.81 -4.92 -2.99
C GLU A 22 20.98 -3.73 -2.49
N ALA A 23 21.59 -2.57 -2.36
CA ALA A 23 20.88 -1.35 -1.92
C ALA A 23 19.72 -0.98 -2.85
N ILE A 24 19.92 -1.11 -4.17
CA ILE A 24 18.89 -0.82 -5.18
C ILE A 24 17.77 -1.87 -5.10
N ARG A 25 18.12 -3.16 -5.00
CA ARG A 25 17.13 -4.25 -4.84
C ARG A 25 16.32 -4.09 -3.55
N THR A 26 16.97 -3.71 -2.47
CA THR A 26 16.29 -3.47 -1.18
C THR A 26 15.35 -2.27 -1.26
N ALA A 27 15.76 -1.18 -1.89
CA ALA A 27 14.89 -0.01 -2.09
C ALA A 27 13.67 -0.34 -2.98
N GLU A 28 13.86 -1.13 -4.04
CA GLU A 28 12.76 -1.62 -4.88
C GLU A 28 11.83 -2.54 -4.09
N LEU A 29 12.36 -3.49 -3.33
CA LEU A 29 11.58 -4.39 -2.48
C LEU A 29 10.70 -3.62 -1.49
N LEU A 30 11.27 -2.67 -0.76
CA LEU A 30 10.56 -1.83 0.19
C LEU A 30 9.41 -1.05 -0.47
N ARG A 31 9.67 -0.44 -1.62
CA ARG A 31 8.66 0.33 -2.35
C ARG A 31 7.49 -0.54 -2.79
N ILE A 32 7.77 -1.74 -3.31
CA ILE A 32 6.72 -2.66 -3.78
C ILE A 32 5.98 -3.29 -2.60
N ASP A 33 6.66 -3.62 -1.51
CA ASP A 33 6.06 -4.08 -0.27
C ASP A 33 5.09 -3.03 0.30
N GLN A 34 5.51 -1.77 0.38
CA GLN A 34 4.67 -0.66 0.79
C GLN A 34 3.43 -0.49 -0.09
N LEU A 35 3.58 -0.61 -1.42
CA LEU A 35 2.44 -0.58 -2.34
C LEU A 35 1.47 -1.74 -2.07
N ALA A 36 1.99 -2.96 -1.94
CA ALA A 36 1.17 -4.15 -1.67
C ALA A 36 0.40 -4.03 -0.36
N GLN A 37 1.07 -3.56 0.70
CA GLN A 37 0.41 -3.37 1.99
C GLN A 37 -0.58 -2.21 2.00
N THR A 38 -0.32 -1.16 1.23
CA THR A 38 -1.33 -0.11 1.06
C THR A 38 -2.60 -0.68 0.44
N CYS A 39 -2.50 -1.57 -0.55
CA CYS A 39 -3.68 -2.25 -1.10
C CYS A 39 -4.44 -3.02 -0.02
N VAL A 40 -3.74 -3.77 0.85
CA VAL A 40 -4.38 -4.54 1.93
C VAL A 40 -5.10 -3.63 2.93
N PHE A 41 -4.42 -2.57 3.40
CA PHE A 41 -4.96 -1.73 4.48
C PHE A 41 -5.96 -0.68 4.02
N THR A 42 -6.05 -0.36 2.74
CA THR A 42 -7.03 0.60 2.19
C THR A 42 -8.19 -0.07 1.47
N SER A 43 -8.14 -1.39 1.25
CA SER A 43 -9.29 -2.17 0.76
C SER A 43 -10.34 -2.36 1.84
N GLN A 44 -11.60 -2.51 1.43
CA GLN A 44 -12.69 -2.86 2.33
C GLN A 44 -12.53 -4.30 2.86
N GLY A 45 -13.29 -4.64 3.89
CA GLY A 45 -13.23 -5.95 4.54
C GLY A 45 -12.20 -6.02 5.67
N VAL A 46 -11.80 -7.23 6.05
CA VAL A 46 -10.87 -7.49 7.15
C VAL A 46 -9.45 -7.66 6.61
N PRO A 47 -8.49 -6.80 6.97
CA PRO A 47 -7.11 -6.98 6.55
C PRO A 47 -6.51 -8.22 7.21
N PHE A 48 -5.83 -9.03 6.42
CA PHE A 48 -5.15 -10.24 6.89
C PHE A 48 -3.70 -10.21 6.42
N ILE A 49 -2.76 -10.21 7.36
CA ILE A 49 -1.31 -10.20 7.11
C ILE A 49 -0.63 -11.32 7.89
N LEU A 50 0.48 -11.82 7.37
CA LEU A 50 1.31 -12.78 8.08
C LEU A 50 2.19 -12.05 9.10
N ALA A 51 2.25 -12.57 10.33
CA ALA A 51 3.11 -12.00 11.37
C ALA A 51 4.59 -11.94 10.92
N GLY A 52 5.19 -10.75 11.05
CA GLY A 52 6.56 -10.47 10.64
C GLY A 52 6.68 -9.78 9.27
N GLU A 53 5.60 -9.61 8.51
CA GLU A 53 5.65 -8.85 7.25
C GLU A 53 6.10 -7.40 7.48
N GLU A 54 5.73 -6.81 8.62
CA GLU A 54 6.14 -5.47 9.04
C GLU A 54 7.66 -5.28 9.23
N MET A 55 8.41 -6.37 9.28
CA MET A 55 9.87 -6.39 9.33
C MET A 55 10.51 -7.13 8.15
N LEU A 56 9.79 -7.25 7.04
CA LEU A 56 10.23 -7.95 5.83
C LEU A 56 10.67 -9.40 6.11
N ARG A 57 9.89 -10.13 6.90
CA ARG A 57 10.11 -11.56 7.14
C ARG A 57 10.14 -12.31 5.83
N ASP A 58 11.14 -13.16 5.65
CA ASP A 58 11.17 -14.16 4.59
C ASP A 58 11.27 -15.58 5.17
N LYS A 59 10.96 -16.56 4.36
CA LYS A 59 11.09 -17.99 4.64
C LYS A 59 12.00 -18.65 3.62
N LYS A 60 12.95 -17.90 3.08
CA LYS A 60 13.96 -18.35 2.10
C LYS A 60 13.33 -19.02 0.87
N GLY A 61 12.15 -18.56 0.44
CA GLY A 61 11.43 -19.07 -0.71
C GLY A 61 10.68 -20.39 -0.48
N VAL A 62 10.63 -20.90 0.76
CA VAL A 62 9.89 -22.12 1.07
C VAL A 62 8.39 -21.87 0.97
N HIS A 63 7.71 -22.58 0.06
CA HIS A 63 6.30 -22.35 -0.25
C HIS A 63 5.37 -22.81 0.88
N ASN A 64 5.58 -23.99 1.43
CA ASN A 64 4.74 -24.57 2.50
C ASN A 64 5.61 -24.96 3.68
N SER A 65 5.76 -24.04 4.63
CA SER A 65 6.76 -24.16 5.70
C SER A 65 6.23 -24.73 7.01
N TYR A 66 5.00 -25.27 7.04
CA TYR A 66 4.35 -25.66 8.31
C TYR A 66 5.16 -26.67 9.14
N ASN A 67 5.89 -27.57 8.50
CA ASN A 67 6.77 -28.56 9.13
C ASN A 67 8.28 -28.27 8.90
N SER A 68 8.63 -27.08 8.44
CA SER A 68 10.02 -26.68 8.26
C SER A 68 10.70 -26.36 9.58
N PRO A 69 12.02 -26.49 9.69
CA PRO A 69 12.76 -26.20 10.91
C PRO A 69 12.72 -24.71 11.29
N ASP A 70 13.14 -24.40 12.51
CA ASP A 70 13.20 -23.03 13.04
C ASP A 70 14.01 -22.09 12.15
N SER A 71 15.06 -22.60 11.50
CA SER A 71 15.87 -21.80 10.56
C SER A 71 15.08 -21.21 9.38
N ILE A 72 13.86 -21.73 9.11
CA ILE A 72 12.89 -21.22 8.13
C ILE A 72 11.78 -20.44 8.82
N ASN A 73 11.28 -20.94 9.95
CA ASN A 73 10.05 -20.42 10.57
C ASN A 73 10.29 -19.34 11.63
N GLN A 74 11.51 -19.20 12.18
CA GLN A 74 11.83 -18.19 13.18
C GLN A 74 11.66 -16.75 12.66
N PHE A 75 11.46 -15.82 13.58
CA PHE A 75 11.49 -14.38 13.29
C PHE A 75 12.94 -13.87 13.33
N THR A 76 13.31 -13.10 12.33
CA THR A 76 14.60 -12.39 12.30
C THR A 76 14.41 -10.99 12.90
N TRP A 77 14.39 -10.90 14.23
CA TRP A 77 14.10 -9.65 14.95
C TRP A 77 15.05 -8.50 14.62
N THR A 78 16.29 -8.80 14.20
CA THR A 78 17.26 -7.80 13.75
C THR A 78 16.79 -7.04 12.50
N ASN A 79 15.80 -7.57 11.77
CA ASN A 79 15.20 -6.88 10.63
C ASN A 79 14.47 -5.58 11.04
N LEU A 80 13.99 -5.46 12.28
CA LEU A 80 13.42 -4.20 12.77
C LEU A 80 14.44 -3.06 12.75
N GLN A 81 15.71 -3.37 13.04
CA GLN A 81 16.81 -2.40 12.97
C GLN A 81 17.32 -2.21 11.54
N LYS A 82 17.29 -3.27 10.74
CA LYS A 82 17.76 -3.24 9.35
C LYS A 82 16.78 -2.51 8.41
N TYR A 83 15.47 -2.63 8.67
CA TYR A 83 14.40 -2.08 7.83
C TYR A 83 13.38 -1.26 8.64
N PRO A 84 13.82 -0.25 9.42
CA PRO A 84 12.92 0.50 10.31
C PRO A 84 11.81 1.23 9.55
N GLN A 85 12.06 1.58 8.27
CA GLN A 85 11.08 2.23 7.40
C GLN A 85 9.92 1.31 7.03
N ALA A 86 10.13 0.00 6.92
CA ALA A 86 9.04 -0.97 6.70
C ALA A 86 8.10 -0.95 7.90
N PHE A 87 8.64 -1.16 9.10
CA PHE A 87 7.85 -1.15 10.33
C PHE A 87 7.09 0.17 10.54
N ALA A 88 7.75 1.31 10.33
CA ALA A 88 7.13 2.63 10.46
C ALA A 88 5.96 2.79 9.48
N TYR A 89 6.11 2.32 8.25
CA TYR A 89 5.07 2.39 7.24
C TYR A 89 3.83 1.55 7.60
N TYR A 90 4.03 0.29 8.02
CA TYR A 90 2.94 -0.57 8.49
C TYR A 90 2.19 0.05 9.68
N LYS A 91 2.94 0.60 10.65
CA LYS A 91 2.35 1.31 11.78
C LYS A 91 1.47 2.47 11.30
N SER A 92 1.93 3.25 10.34
CA SER A 92 1.17 4.37 9.77
C SER A 92 -0.07 3.91 9.00
N LEU A 93 0.00 2.81 8.23
CA LEU A 93 -1.15 2.22 7.54
C LEU A 93 -2.22 1.74 8.53
N ILE A 94 -1.80 1.06 9.60
CA ILE A 94 -2.71 0.61 10.66
C ILE A 94 -3.38 1.82 11.32
N GLN A 95 -2.62 2.87 11.61
CA GLN A 95 -3.15 4.08 12.23
C GLN A 95 -4.14 4.78 11.31
N LEU A 96 -3.78 4.97 10.04
CA LEU A 96 -4.67 5.53 9.00
C LEU A 96 -6.00 4.77 8.95
N ARG A 97 -5.95 3.43 8.85
CA ARG A 97 -7.15 2.61 8.81
C ARG A 97 -7.99 2.68 10.11
N LYS A 98 -7.34 2.83 11.26
CA LYS A 98 -8.04 3.00 12.56
C LYS A 98 -8.72 4.35 12.66
N ASN A 99 -8.07 5.42 12.21
CA ASN A 99 -8.57 6.78 12.28
C ASN A 99 -9.68 7.05 11.25
N HIS A 100 -9.67 6.33 10.11
CA HIS A 100 -10.60 6.54 9.01
C HIS A 100 -11.55 5.35 8.82
N PRO A 101 -12.76 5.40 9.42
CA PRO A 101 -13.80 4.37 9.26
C PRO A 101 -14.21 4.10 7.82
N ALA A 102 -14.01 5.06 6.91
CA ALA A 102 -14.26 4.91 5.48
C ALA A 102 -13.54 3.70 4.85
N PHE A 103 -12.37 3.30 5.36
CA PHE A 103 -11.65 2.10 4.89
C PHE A 103 -12.21 0.77 5.42
N ARG A 104 -13.27 0.79 6.23
CA ARG A 104 -13.87 -0.39 6.87
C ARG A 104 -15.36 -0.23 7.00
N LEU A 105 -16.03 0.04 5.88
CA LEU A 105 -17.49 0.12 5.82
C LEU A 105 -18.09 -1.22 6.22
N SER A 106 -19.14 -1.16 7.05
CA SER A 106 -19.62 -2.34 7.78
C SER A 106 -20.57 -3.24 7.00
N THR A 107 -21.02 -2.81 5.83
CA THR A 107 -22.00 -3.55 5.00
C THR A 107 -21.72 -3.35 3.51
N GLY A 108 -22.10 -4.34 2.70
CA GLY A 108 -21.99 -4.24 1.25
C GLY A 108 -22.88 -3.12 0.65
N ASP A 109 -23.96 -2.73 1.32
CA ASP A 109 -24.79 -1.58 0.89
C ASP A 109 -24.04 -0.26 1.04
N LYS A 110 -23.34 -0.07 2.17
CA LYS A 110 -22.47 1.10 2.36
C LYS A 110 -21.33 1.13 1.38
N GLU A 111 -20.70 -0.03 1.10
CA GLU A 111 -19.67 -0.11 0.08
C GLU A 111 -20.20 0.31 -1.29
N ARG A 112 -21.35 -0.21 -1.72
CA ARG A 112 -21.97 0.18 -3.00
C ARG A 112 -22.36 1.66 -3.06
N GLN A 113 -22.71 2.26 -1.92
CA GLN A 113 -23.11 3.67 -1.84
C GLN A 113 -21.91 4.62 -1.90
N HIS A 114 -20.81 4.25 -1.26
CA HIS A 114 -19.69 5.17 -1.03
C HIS A 114 -18.45 4.87 -1.87
N LEU A 115 -18.23 3.62 -2.31
CA LEU A 115 -17.05 3.23 -3.10
C LEU A 115 -17.37 3.25 -4.59
N GLU A 116 -16.51 3.91 -5.36
CA GLU A 116 -16.57 3.96 -6.81
C GLU A 116 -15.18 3.83 -7.42
N PHE A 117 -15.01 2.89 -8.36
CA PHE A 117 -13.76 2.78 -9.10
C PHE A 117 -13.61 3.90 -10.12
N LEU A 118 -12.42 4.48 -10.17
CA LEU A 118 -12.08 5.49 -11.17
C LEU A 118 -11.69 4.81 -12.49
N PRO A 119 -12.11 5.37 -13.65
CA PRO A 119 -11.74 4.83 -14.96
C PRO A 119 -10.23 4.98 -15.17
N ALA A 120 -9.52 3.85 -15.22
CA ALA A 120 -8.11 3.83 -15.56
C ALA A 120 -7.93 3.65 -17.07
N GLN A 121 -7.18 4.54 -17.71
CA GLN A 121 -6.85 4.47 -19.14
C GLN A 121 -5.62 3.60 -19.41
N GLU A 122 -4.89 3.23 -18.37
CA GLU A 122 -3.63 2.51 -18.44
C GLU A 122 -3.73 1.17 -17.70
N THR A 123 -3.09 0.15 -18.22
CA THR A 123 -2.95 -1.13 -17.55
C THR A 123 -2.10 -0.98 -16.27
N CYS A 124 -2.34 -1.83 -15.28
CA CYS A 124 -1.60 -1.81 -14.01
C CYS A 124 -1.68 -0.48 -13.25
N LEU A 125 -2.74 0.28 -13.47
CA LEU A 125 -3.12 1.48 -12.71
C LEU A 125 -4.54 1.27 -12.19
N VAL A 126 -4.75 1.35 -10.89
CA VAL A 126 -6.04 1.16 -10.25
C VAL A 126 -6.33 2.34 -9.34
N GLY A 127 -7.50 2.92 -9.44
CA GLY A 127 -7.95 3.98 -8.55
C GLY A 127 -9.39 3.79 -8.13
N PHE A 128 -9.71 4.21 -6.93
CA PHE A 128 -11.08 4.31 -6.45
C PHE A 128 -11.23 5.53 -5.56
N GLN A 129 -12.48 5.98 -5.42
CA GLN A 129 -12.86 6.99 -4.46
C GLN A 129 -13.81 6.41 -3.42
N LEU A 130 -13.69 6.92 -2.21
CA LEU A 130 -14.69 6.82 -1.16
C LEU A 130 -15.32 8.21 -1.03
N LYS A 131 -16.61 8.34 -1.30
CA LYS A 131 -17.30 9.63 -1.45
C LYS A 131 -18.47 9.76 -0.51
N ASN A 132 -18.89 11.01 -0.25
CA ASN A 132 -20.05 11.34 0.58
C ASN A 132 -19.94 10.73 1.99
N LEU A 133 -18.79 10.94 2.64
CA LEU A 133 -18.46 10.29 3.90
C LEU A 133 -18.88 11.10 5.12
N GLU A 134 -19.68 12.16 4.96
CA GLU A 134 -20.20 12.96 6.08
C GLU A 134 -20.94 12.06 7.08
N GLY A 135 -20.57 12.16 8.34
CA GLY A 135 -21.13 11.31 9.41
C GLY A 135 -20.52 9.91 9.52
N ILE A 136 -19.61 9.55 8.62
CA ILE A 136 -18.87 8.28 8.63
C ILE A 136 -17.38 8.53 8.96
N ASP A 137 -16.79 9.56 8.35
CA ASP A 137 -15.36 9.85 8.45
C ASP A 137 -15.13 11.37 8.66
N ALA A 138 -13.96 11.71 9.18
CA ALA A 138 -13.51 13.10 9.26
C ALA A 138 -13.14 13.67 7.86
N TRP A 139 -12.83 12.82 6.91
CA TRP A 139 -12.60 13.17 5.51
C TRP A 139 -13.87 12.95 4.70
N LYS A 140 -14.32 13.96 3.97
CA LYS A 140 -15.55 13.89 3.16
C LYS A 140 -15.42 13.00 1.94
N ASN A 141 -14.24 13.05 1.31
CA ASN A 141 -13.90 12.23 0.15
C ASN A 141 -12.46 11.76 0.27
N ILE A 142 -12.20 10.52 -0.15
CA ILE A 142 -10.88 9.92 -0.19
C ILE A 142 -10.67 9.33 -1.58
N ILE A 143 -9.52 9.57 -2.18
CA ILE A 143 -9.09 8.93 -3.43
C ILE A 143 -7.87 8.09 -3.12
N VAL A 144 -7.89 6.84 -3.55
CA VAL A 144 -6.75 5.92 -3.45
C VAL A 144 -6.38 5.46 -4.84
N ILE A 145 -5.09 5.58 -5.18
CA ILE A 145 -4.56 5.16 -6.48
C ILE A 145 -3.33 4.30 -6.27
N TYR A 146 -3.29 3.16 -6.96
CA TYR A 146 -2.15 2.24 -6.99
C TYR A 146 -1.55 2.22 -8.39
N ASN A 147 -0.29 2.58 -8.50
CA ASN A 147 0.48 2.47 -9.72
C ASN A 147 1.46 1.29 -9.61
N PHE A 148 1.14 0.18 -10.27
CA PHE A 148 2.01 -1.00 -10.34
C PHE A 148 3.05 -0.91 -11.48
N ASN A 149 3.02 0.14 -12.29
CA ASN A 149 3.95 0.35 -13.37
C ASN A 149 5.33 0.79 -12.86
N LYS A 150 6.37 0.43 -13.60
CA LYS A 150 7.75 0.91 -13.38
C LYS A 150 8.00 2.37 -13.81
N LYS A 151 6.96 3.05 -14.30
CA LYS A 151 6.99 4.48 -14.71
C LYS A 151 5.88 5.23 -14.01
N ALA A 152 6.07 6.52 -13.80
CA ALA A 152 5.00 7.39 -13.34
C ALA A 152 3.82 7.33 -14.32
N LYS A 153 2.60 7.39 -13.79
CA LYS A 153 1.35 7.34 -14.56
C LYS A 153 0.40 8.42 -14.08
N LYS A 154 -0.39 8.92 -15.02
CA LYS A 154 -1.43 9.89 -14.72
C LYS A 154 -2.77 9.22 -14.60
N MET A 155 -3.58 9.69 -13.66
CA MET A 155 -4.97 9.23 -13.47
C MET A 155 -5.91 10.42 -13.42
N GLN A 156 -7.03 10.27 -14.11
CA GLN A 156 -8.14 11.22 -14.01
C GLN A 156 -8.84 11.02 -12.67
N ILE A 157 -9.05 12.12 -11.97
CA ILE A 157 -9.76 12.17 -10.68
C ILE A 157 -10.91 13.17 -10.77
N PRO A 158 -11.92 13.11 -9.90
CA PRO A 158 -12.91 14.18 -9.79
C PRO A 158 -12.23 15.54 -9.59
N GLU A 159 -12.73 16.55 -10.29
CA GLU A 159 -12.16 17.90 -10.18
C GLU A 159 -12.30 18.44 -8.75
N GLY A 160 -11.22 18.93 -8.19
CA GLY A 160 -11.24 19.43 -6.82
C GLY A 160 -9.87 19.83 -6.30
N ASN A 161 -9.86 20.23 -5.02
CA ASN A 161 -8.66 20.48 -4.24
C ASN A 161 -8.53 19.38 -3.20
N TYR A 162 -7.39 18.71 -3.19
CA TYR A 162 -7.12 17.56 -2.33
C TYR A 162 -5.84 17.78 -1.53
N THR A 163 -5.85 17.29 -0.30
CA THR A 163 -4.65 17.14 0.51
C THR A 163 -4.06 15.76 0.27
N VAL A 164 -2.75 15.66 0.15
CA VAL A 164 -2.02 14.40 -0.04
C VAL A 164 -1.77 13.77 1.34
N ALA A 165 -2.35 12.61 1.62
CA ALA A 165 -2.13 11.86 2.85
C ALA A 165 -1.04 10.79 2.71
N CYS A 166 -0.88 10.22 1.51
CA CYS A 166 0.15 9.20 1.25
C CYS A 166 0.79 9.44 -0.12
N CYS A 167 2.11 9.49 -0.17
CA CYS A 167 2.89 9.43 -1.40
C CYS A 167 4.31 8.93 -1.11
N ASN A 168 4.93 8.27 -2.09
CA ASN A 168 6.33 7.84 -2.05
C ASN A 168 6.76 7.12 -0.75
N GLY A 169 5.89 6.24 -0.22
CA GLY A 169 6.19 5.49 1.00
C GLY A 169 6.13 6.30 2.29
N VAL A 170 5.51 7.47 2.27
CA VAL A 170 5.27 8.32 3.46
C VAL A 170 3.77 8.52 3.64
N ILE A 171 3.30 8.42 4.88
CA ILE A 171 1.91 8.69 5.27
C ILE A 171 1.92 9.80 6.32
N ASN A 172 1.09 10.83 6.08
CA ASN A 172 0.82 11.90 7.04
C ASN A 172 -0.63 12.36 6.87
N GLU A 173 -1.47 12.10 7.88
CA GLU A 173 -2.89 12.45 7.88
C GLU A 173 -3.15 13.97 7.94
N GLU A 174 -2.15 14.76 8.41
CA GLU A 174 -2.22 16.22 8.39
C GLU A 174 -1.86 16.82 7.01
N GLY A 175 -1.26 16.02 6.14
CA GLY A 175 -0.93 16.37 4.76
C GLY A 175 0.56 16.40 4.45
N LEU A 176 0.86 16.00 3.22
CA LEU A 176 2.20 16.02 2.59
C LEU A 176 2.28 17.06 1.47
N GLY A 177 1.17 17.77 1.20
CA GLY A 177 1.04 18.75 0.14
C GLY A 177 -0.37 18.79 -0.42
N PHE A 178 -0.56 19.50 -1.51
CA PHE A 178 -1.86 19.71 -2.14
C PHE A 178 -1.82 19.39 -3.62
N VAL A 179 -2.95 18.89 -4.12
CA VAL A 179 -3.20 18.63 -5.54
C VAL A 179 -4.51 19.32 -5.91
N SER A 180 -4.53 20.01 -7.05
CA SER A 180 -5.70 20.69 -7.58
C SER A 180 -5.95 20.28 -9.03
N GLY A 181 -7.22 20.21 -9.42
CA GLY A 181 -7.62 19.90 -10.79
C GLY A 181 -8.26 18.50 -10.92
N LYS A 182 -8.19 17.95 -12.13
CA LYS A 182 -8.86 16.71 -12.52
C LYS A 182 -7.91 15.58 -12.93
N GLU A 183 -6.62 15.77 -12.76
CA GLU A 183 -5.58 14.78 -13.10
C GLU A 183 -4.47 14.83 -12.06
N VAL A 184 -3.94 13.68 -11.73
CA VAL A 184 -2.80 13.55 -10.79
C VAL A 184 -1.79 12.53 -11.33
N GLU A 185 -0.50 12.83 -11.12
CA GLU A 185 0.58 11.89 -11.41
C GLU A 185 0.90 11.03 -10.19
N VAL A 186 1.05 9.74 -10.40
CA VAL A 186 1.40 8.75 -9.37
C VAL A 186 2.75 8.17 -9.70
N ALA A 187 3.67 8.24 -8.74
CA ALA A 187 5.04 7.76 -8.89
C ALA A 187 5.09 6.25 -9.23
N PRO A 188 6.22 5.76 -9.79
CA PRO A 188 6.37 4.35 -10.14
C PRO A 188 6.22 3.42 -8.93
N GLN A 189 5.50 2.31 -9.10
CA GLN A 189 5.34 1.26 -8.09
C GLN A 189 5.03 1.84 -6.69
N SER A 190 4.03 2.71 -6.64
CA SER A 190 3.65 3.41 -5.40
C SER A 190 2.14 3.61 -5.29
N ALA A 191 1.70 3.94 -4.09
CA ALA A 191 0.34 4.36 -3.81
C ALA A 191 0.28 5.87 -3.58
N LEU A 192 -0.86 6.46 -3.94
CA LEU A 192 -1.22 7.84 -3.63
C LEU A 192 -2.57 7.84 -2.91
N ILE A 193 -2.66 8.53 -1.78
CA ILE A 193 -3.92 8.75 -1.07
C ILE A 193 -4.14 10.25 -0.96
N LEU A 194 -5.30 10.68 -1.45
CA LEU A 194 -5.75 12.07 -1.45
C LEU A 194 -7.04 12.17 -0.64
N TYR A 195 -7.27 13.29 0.02
CA TYR A 195 -8.52 13.51 0.74
C TYR A 195 -9.02 14.97 0.67
N GLN A 196 -10.30 15.14 1.01
CA GLN A 196 -10.95 16.43 1.27
C GLN A 196 -11.55 16.43 2.68
N LYS A 197 -11.40 17.53 3.40
CA LYS A 197 -12.07 17.79 4.69
C LYS A 197 -13.43 18.43 4.51
#